data_5b583fd74161c70e9a39ec5395f4cd4e
#
_entry.id   5b583fd74161c70e9a39ec5395f4cd4e
#
_cell.length_a   1.000
_cell.length_b   1.000
_cell.length_c   1.000
_cell.angle_alpha   90.00
_cell.angle_beta   90.00
_cell.angle_gamma   90.00
#
_symmetry.space_group_name_H-M   'P 1'
#
loop_
_entity.id
_entity.type
_entity.pdbx_description
1 polymer ?
#
loop_
_entity_poly.entity_id
_entity_poly.type
_entity_poly.pdbx_seq_one_letter_code
_entity_poly.pdbx_strand_id
1 'polypeptide(L)'
;MFSDSKLQNTIFALILFLMIDSTLVADSNRLNRGEIDLPLTVDAPEDGTGDSDNTNNSDGSASSGLNVDDPRNLSEESDGVSSYEKRKRKNLTPKERQEIDYDLSLKKGILTVFRAETEKRYKTLDRIALTHPIPRVRAAAVLALGRMGKSGVKTLHRVIERDGEAVKQAAYRALADIGSPFSLDYFFRGIKSNDPDIQFSSWKGMGKTNDPSARDALLRQGIRSTRIEIVKASLLGLAAYQVNEDLKLFKTYLDSEDPDLQKTAIEALGIHKTRASLRILEQTLETKPELTRNIIEAIGQNTSLYGTYSFIRILESSPSEELAQRVLAQLYIRKAFYQFGTVNVEGGFSQENPYPTSRKIRNLSSGEVGKILKKSDRRFIQKIGDKYAEDHYYLLLLESKNPESYYETHQSWVFGSFLKLRTIVAPPKEKTKKGKREKLRKKPNGFTPASDMEETDPANPGSGETPNENGPPLEN
;
A
#
# COMPACT_ATOMS: atom_id res chain seq x y z
N MET A 1 -17.46 14.12 -20.27
CA MET A 1 -17.06 14.13 -18.87
C MET A 1 -16.99 12.70 -18.31
N PHE A 2 -16.26 11.80 -19.00
CA PHE A 2 -16.05 10.40 -18.61
C PHE A 2 -14.73 9.94 -19.21
N SER A 3 -13.60 10.08 -18.49
CA SER A 3 -12.38 9.34 -18.87
C SER A 3 -11.24 9.28 -17.83
N ASP A 4 -11.41 9.88 -16.62
CA ASP A 4 -10.27 9.97 -15.68
C ASP A 4 -10.09 8.76 -14.75
N SER A 5 -11.07 7.87 -14.62
CA SER A 5 -10.96 6.71 -13.72
C SER A 5 -10.06 5.57 -14.26
N LYS A 6 -9.98 5.42 -15.57
CA LYS A 6 -9.14 4.38 -16.19
C LYS A 6 -7.64 4.70 -16.09
N LEU A 7 -7.28 5.98 -16.21
CA LEU A 7 -5.88 6.41 -16.09
C LEU A 7 -5.37 6.33 -14.65
N GLN A 8 -6.22 6.64 -13.66
CA GLN A 8 -5.88 6.50 -12.23
C GLN A 8 -5.68 5.04 -11.84
N ASN A 9 -6.49 4.13 -12.36
CA ASN A 9 -6.35 2.70 -12.11
C ASN A 9 -5.07 2.13 -12.75
N THR A 10 -4.65 2.64 -13.91
CA THR A 10 -3.43 2.19 -14.59
C THR A 10 -2.17 2.67 -13.87
N ILE A 11 -2.18 3.90 -13.35
CA ILE A 11 -1.06 4.44 -12.55
C ILE A 11 -0.98 3.72 -11.20
N PHE A 12 -2.11 3.41 -10.58
CA PHE A 12 -2.14 2.65 -9.33
C PHE A 12 -1.66 1.21 -9.52
N ALA A 13 -2.01 0.58 -10.65
CA ALA A 13 -1.50 -0.74 -11.03
C ALA A 13 0.01 -0.72 -11.30
N LEU A 14 0.54 0.34 -11.92
CA LEU A 14 1.98 0.48 -12.19
C LEU A 14 2.78 0.73 -10.90
N ILE A 15 2.24 1.53 -9.97
CA ILE A 15 2.86 1.75 -8.66
C ILE A 15 2.78 0.47 -7.80
N LEU A 16 1.69 -0.27 -7.88
CA LEU A 16 1.54 -1.56 -7.21
C LEU A 16 2.50 -2.61 -7.81
N PHE A 17 2.70 -2.60 -9.13
CA PHE A 17 3.66 -3.46 -9.83
C PHE A 17 5.11 -3.13 -9.43
N LEU A 18 5.46 -1.85 -9.31
CA LEU A 18 6.77 -1.40 -8.82
C LEU A 18 6.99 -1.70 -7.32
N MET A 19 5.93 -1.73 -6.52
CA MET A 19 6.01 -2.16 -5.11
C MET A 19 6.10 -3.70 -4.97
N ILE A 20 5.48 -4.46 -5.87
CA ILE A 20 5.61 -5.92 -5.94
C ILE A 20 7.02 -6.32 -6.41
N ASP A 21 7.60 -5.59 -7.37
CA ASP A 21 8.99 -5.80 -7.78
C ASP A 21 9.99 -5.49 -6.66
N SER A 22 9.72 -4.53 -5.78
CA SER A 22 10.63 -4.26 -4.65
C SER A 22 10.62 -5.37 -3.59
N THR A 23 9.51 -6.09 -3.41
CA THR A 23 9.43 -7.26 -2.53
C THR A 23 9.92 -8.55 -3.20
N LEU A 24 9.67 -8.69 -4.52
CA LEU A 24 10.21 -9.80 -5.33
C LEU A 24 11.71 -9.66 -5.61
N VAL A 25 12.24 -8.44 -5.72
CA VAL A 25 13.69 -8.18 -5.85
C VAL A 25 14.41 -8.44 -4.53
N ALA A 26 13.78 -8.22 -3.38
CA ALA A 26 14.34 -8.65 -2.10
C ALA A 26 14.43 -10.18 -1.99
N ASP A 27 13.43 -10.91 -2.49
CA ASP A 27 13.45 -12.38 -2.54
C ASP A 27 14.34 -12.93 -3.68
N SER A 28 14.46 -12.24 -4.83
CA SER A 28 15.36 -12.67 -5.91
C SER A 28 16.83 -12.43 -5.57
N ASN A 29 17.17 -11.48 -4.72
CA ASN A 29 18.52 -11.33 -4.17
C ASN A 29 18.88 -12.41 -3.14
N ARG A 30 17.91 -13.08 -2.53
CA ARG A 30 18.12 -14.31 -1.76
C ARG A 30 18.35 -15.52 -2.68
N LEU A 31 17.63 -15.61 -3.79
CA LEU A 31 17.80 -16.67 -4.80
C LEU A 31 19.15 -16.58 -5.54
N ASN A 32 19.72 -15.39 -5.74
CA ASN A 32 21.03 -15.20 -6.35
C ASN A 32 22.22 -15.41 -5.39
N ARG A 33 21.99 -15.66 -4.10
CA ARG A 33 23.06 -15.98 -3.14
C ARG A 33 23.29 -17.48 -2.91
N GLY A 34 22.67 -18.35 -3.69
CA GLY A 34 22.99 -19.79 -3.66
C GLY A 34 22.60 -20.53 -2.37
N GLU A 35 21.68 -20.00 -1.56
CA GLU A 35 21.30 -20.58 -0.26
C GLU A 35 19.83 -21.00 -0.17
N ILE A 36 19.27 -21.52 -1.25
CA ILE A 36 18.04 -22.31 -1.18
C ILE A 36 18.18 -23.51 -2.13
N ASP A 37 18.80 -24.55 -1.64
CA ASP A 37 18.60 -25.91 -2.16
C ASP A 37 17.15 -26.30 -1.91
N LEU A 38 16.34 -26.22 -2.94
CA LEU A 38 15.04 -26.88 -2.94
C LEU A 38 15.27 -28.33 -3.34
N PRO A 39 14.95 -29.32 -2.48
CA PRO A 39 15.04 -30.70 -2.87
C PRO A 39 13.94 -30.99 -3.92
N LEU A 40 14.35 -31.08 -5.16
CA LEU A 40 13.61 -31.78 -6.21
C LEU A 40 13.89 -33.28 -6.03
N THR A 41 13.23 -33.93 -5.08
CA THR A 41 13.11 -35.38 -5.11
C THR A 41 11.76 -35.73 -5.74
N VAL A 42 11.79 -35.95 -7.02
CA VAL A 42 10.89 -36.86 -7.67
C VAL A 42 11.68 -38.14 -7.88
N ASP A 43 11.32 -39.19 -7.15
CA ASP A 43 11.84 -40.53 -7.35
C ASP A 43 11.60 -40.93 -8.80
N ALA A 44 12.68 -41.18 -9.54
CA ALA A 44 12.69 -41.91 -10.80
C ALA A 44 13.70 -43.01 -10.67
N PRO A 45 13.42 -44.21 -11.17
CA PRO A 45 14.24 -45.40 -10.95
C PRO A 45 15.59 -45.30 -11.68
N GLU A 46 16.62 -45.82 -11.01
CA GLU A 46 17.95 -46.05 -11.50
C GLU A 46 17.93 -47.01 -12.69
N ASP A 47 18.61 -46.65 -13.78
CA ASP A 47 19.33 -47.60 -14.58
C ASP A 47 20.48 -46.96 -15.36
N GLY A 48 21.65 -47.40 -15.08
CA GLY A 48 22.73 -47.89 -15.94
C GLY A 48 23.56 -46.89 -16.80
N THR A 49 24.78 -46.63 -16.31
CA THR A 49 26.08 -46.65 -17.04
C THR A 49 26.26 -45.91 -18.35
N GLY A 50 27.33 -45.10 -18.41
CA GLY A 50 28.02 -44.81 -19.65
C GLY A 50 28.81 -43.48 -19.66
N ASP A 51 30.14 -43.59 -19.43
CA ASP A 51 31.19 -42.61 -19.68
C ASP A 51 31.11 -41.96 -21.07
N SER A 52 31.42 -40.67 -21.13
CA SER A 52 32.55 -40.17 -21.96
C SER A 52 32.59 -38.64 -22.05
N ASP A 53 33.79 -38.16 -21.81
CA ASP A 53 34.32 -36.81 -22.08
C ASP A 53 33.91 -36.21 -23.43
N ASN A 54 33.64 -34.92 -23.49
CA ASN A 54 34.36 -34.07 -24.42
C ASN A 54 34.17 -32.57 -24.17
N THR A 55 35.29 -31.90 -24.01
CA THR A 55 35.52 -30.45 -24.04
C THR A 55 35.20 -29.88 -25.44
N ASN A 56 34.62 -28.67 -25.49
CA ASN A 56 35.21 -27.55 -26.23
C ASN A 56 34.42 -26.24 -26.13
N ASN A 57 35.20 -25.19 -25.92
CA ASN A 57 34.93 -23.76 -26.00
C ASN A 57 34.22 -23.32 -27.29
N SER A 58 33.39 -22.27 -27.18
CA SER A 58 33.64 -21.04 -27.98
C SER A 58 32.66 -19.92 -27.63
N ASP A 59 33.24 -18.75 -27.51
CA ASP A 59 32.65 -17.42 -27.31
C ASP A 59 31.56 -17.04 -28.32
N GLY A 60 30.63 -16.21 -27.88
CA GLY A 60 29.68 -15.57 -28.80
C GLY A 60 28.72 -14.63 -28.08
N SER A 61 29.19 -13.43 -27.71
CA SER A 61 28.39 -12.30 -27.30
C SER A 61 27.41 -11.86 -28.39
N ALA A 62 26.13 -11.80 -28.08
CA ALA A 62 25.18 -10.97 -28.81
C ALA A 62 24.08 -10.49 -27.85
N SER A 63 24.21 -9.21 -27.48
CA SER A 63 23.17 -8.43 -26.85
C SER A 63 22.01 -8.22 -27.83
N SER A 64 20.83 -8.77 -27.54
CA SER A 64 19.61 -8.34 -28.20
C SER A 64 18.63 -7.84 -27.13
N GLY A 65 18.43 -6.50 -27.14
CA GLY A 65 17.46 -5.82 -26.32
C GLY A 65 16.05 -6.33 -26.61
N LEU A 66 15.40 -6.83 -25.61
CA LEU A 66 13.96 -7.12 -25.63
C LEU A 66 13.20 -5.84 -25.33
N ASN A 67 12.61 -5.27 -26.36
CA ASN A 67 11.54 -4.30 -26.26
C ASN A 67 10.36 -4.98 -25.53
N VAL A 68 10.04 -4.48 -24.35
CA VAL A 68 8.83 -4.87 -23.63
C VAL A 68 7.65 -4.17 -24.28
N ASP A 69 6.85 -4.94 -24.97
CA ASP A 69 5.65 -4.49 -25.69
C ASP A 69 4.60 -3.90 -24.75
N ASP A 70 4.01 -2.81 -25.20
CA ASP A 70 2.94 -2.00 -24.59
C ASP A 70 1.72 -2.86 -24.20
N PRO A 71 1.27 -2.85 -22.93
CA PRO A 71 0.14 -3.67 -22.48
C PRO A 71 -1.23 -3.27 -23.06
N ARG A 72 -1.27 -2.29 -23.96
CA ARG A 72 -2.51 -1.84 -24.62
C ARG A 72 -2.97 -2.70 -25.81
N ASN A 73 -2.18 -3.68 -26.23
CA ASN A 73 -2.53 -4.60 -27.34
C ASN A 73 -3.05 -5.97 -26.89
N LEU A 74 -3.39 -6.14 -25.61
CA LEU A 74 -3.93 -7.41 -25.09
C LEU A 74 -5.47 -7.49 -25.13
N SER A 75 -6.13 -6.72 -26.02
CA SER A 75 -7.56 -6.90 -26.29
C SER A 75 -7.71 -7.74 -27.57
N GLU A 76 -8.25 -8.95 -27.41
CA GLU A 76 -8.81 -9.79 -28.46
C GLU A 76 -7.84 -10.43 -29.49
N GLU A 77 -6.89 -11.26 -29.03
CA GLU A 77 -6.41 -12.37 -29.84
C GLU A 77 -6.80 -13.71 -29.17
N SER A 78 -8.05 -14.08 -29.33
CA SER A 78 -8.47 -15.47 -29.23
C SER A 78 -8.03 -16.14 -30.54
N ASP A 79 -7.19 -17.20 -30.41
CA ASP A 79 -6.94 -18.24 -31.41
C ASP A 79 -5.95 -17.97 -32.58
N GLY A 80 -5.23 -16.86 -32.60
CA GLY A 80 -4.21 -16.60 -33.61
C GLY A 80 -2.79 -17.00 -33.21
N VAL A 81 -2.53 -18.24 -32.79
CA VAL A 81 -1.14 -18.73 -32.68
C VAL A 81 -0.54 -18.67 -34.07
N SER A 82 0.41 -17.71 -34.27
CA SER A 82 1.06 -17.49 -35.56
C SER A 82 1.55 -18.80 -36.15
N SER A 83 1.41 -18.95 -37.46
CA SER A 83 1.93 -20.12 -38.20
C SER A 83 3.41 -20.39 -37.93
N TYR A 84 4.17 -19.32 -37.62
CA TYR A 84 5.56 -19.38 -37.18
C TYR A 84 5.73 -20.07 -35.81
N GLU A 85 4.91 -19.76 -34.84
CA GLU A 85 4.92 -20.39 -33.52
C GLU A 85 4.47 -21.87 -33.59
N LYS A 86 3.49 -22.19 -34.45
CA LYS A 86 3.10 -23.58 -34.72
C LYS A 86 4.24 -24.40 -35.32
N ARG A 87 5.06 -23.81 -36.22
CA ARG A 87 6.26 -24.47 -36.80
C ARG A 87 7.37 -24.63 -35.76
N LYS A 88 7.61 -23.62 -34.92
CA LYS A 88 8.61 -23.69 -33.85
C LYS A 88 8.25 -24.78 -32.81
N ARG A 89 6.97 -24.94 -32.46
CA ARG A 89 6.48 -26.01 -31.54
C ARG A 89 6.68 -27.42 -32.08
N LYS A 90 6.69 -27.63 -33.40
CA LYS A 90 6.92 -28.98 -34.00
C LYS A 90 8.31 -29.53 -33.75
N ASN A 91 9.30 -28.68 -33.57
CA ASN A 91 10.72 -29.06 -33.41
C ASN A 91 11.16 -29.17 -31.94
N LEU A 92 10.24 -28.94 -31.00
CA LEU A 92 10.51 -29.05 -29.54
C LEU A 92 10.43 -30.50 -29.09
N THR A 93 11.30 -30.86 -28.17
CA THR A 93 11.22 -32.10 -27.44
C THR A 93 9.92 -32.17 -26.60
N PRO A 94 9.43 -33.34 -26.23
CA PRO A 94 8.24 -33.49 -25.37
C PRO A 94 8.39 -32.73 -24.05
N LYS A 95 9.60 -32.68 -23.47
CA LYS A 95 9.89 -31.98 -22.22
C LYS A 95 9.78 -30.47 -22.39
N GLU A 96 10.37 -29.89 -23.44
CA GLU A 96 10.26 -28.47 -23.74
C GLU A 96 8.82 -28.02 -24.02
N ARG A 97 8.02 -28.87 -24.68
CA ARG A 97 6.58 -28.60 -24.86
C ARG A 97 5.85 -28.54 -23.54
N GLN A 98 6.12 -29.50 -22.65
CA GLN A 98 5.49 -29.56 -21.33
C GLN A 98 5.85 -28.33 -20.47
N GLU A 99 7.12 -27.87 -20.53
CA GLU A 99 7.57 -26.66 -19.84
C GLU A 99 6.86 -25.41 -20.37
N ILE A 100 6.77 -25.26 -21.69
CA ILE A 100 6.07 -24.14 -22.31
C ILE A 100 4.58 -24.15 -21.98
N ASP A 101 3.93 -25.30 -22.05
CA ASP A 101 2.50 -25.42 -21.71
C ASP A 101 2.25 -25.14 -20.23
N TYR A 102 3.17 -25.55 -19.35
CA TYR A 102 3.12 -25.20 -17.92
C TYR A 102 3.25 -23.69 -17.73
N ASP A 103 4.22 -23.02 -18.36
CA ASP A 103 4.43 -21.58 -18.26
C ASP A 103 3.24 -20.77 -18.79
N LEU A 104 2.66 -21.20 -19.91
CA LEU A 104 1.44 -20.58 -20.47
C LEU A 104 0.27 -20.74 -19.51
N SER A 105 0.09 -21.93 -18.94
CA SER A 105 -0.97 -22.22 -17.97
C SER A 105 -0.77 -21.41 -16.69
N LEU A 106 0.48 -21.24 -16.22
CA LEU A 106 0.84 -20.42 -15.08
C LEU A 106 0.51 -18.96 -15.34
N LYS A 107 0.97 -18.38 -16.46
CA LYS A 107 0.70 -16.99 -16.86
C LYS A 107 -0.81 -16.73 -16.97
N LYS A 108 -1.55 -17.62 -17.64
CA LYS A 108 -3.01 -17.51 -17.77
C LYS A 108 -3.71 -17.58 -16.40
N GLY A 109 -3.26 -18.47 -15.53
CA GLY A 109 -3.77 -18.61 -14.17
C GLY A 109 -3.56 -17.33 -13.34
N ILE A 110 -2.34 -16.78 -13.36
CA ILE A 110 -2.01 -15.53 -12.63
C ILE A 110 -2.82 -14.35 -13.16
N LEU A 111 -2.96 -14.19 -14.48
CA LEU A 111 -3.80 -13.14 -15.07
C LEU A 111 -5.27 -13.28 -14.66
N THR A 112 -5.78 -14.53 -14.58
CA THR A 112 -7.15 -14.78 -14.11
C THR A 112 -7.33 -14.38 -12.65
N VAL A 113 -6.34 -14.68 -11.79
CA VAL A 113 -6.33 -14.25 -10.37
C VAL A 113 -6.36 -12.71 -10.30
N PHE A 114 -5.48 -12.04 -11.03
CA PHE A 114 -5.41 -10.57 -11.05
C PHE A 114 -6.72 -9.92 -11.50
N ARG A 115 -7.34 -10.43 -12.58
CA ARG A 115 -8.66 -9.96 -13.04
C ARG A 115 -9.73 -10.19 -11.98
N ALA A 116 -9.77 -11.38 -11.37
CA ALA A 116 -10.75 -11.71 -10.35
C ALA A 116 -10.58 -10.83 -9.09
N GLU A 117 -9.37 -10.46 -8.72
CA GLU A 117 -9.07 -9.54 -7.63
C GLU A 117 -9.54 -8.11 -7.98
N THR A 118 -9.16 -7.59 -9.14
CA THR A 118 -9.53 -6.24 -9.61
C THR A 118 -11.05 -6.07 -9.71
N GLU A 119 -11.75 -7.10 -10.18
CA GLU A 119 -13.21 -7.12 -10.33
C GLU A 119 -13.92 -7.59 -9.06
N LYS A 120 -13.19 -7.85 -7.97
CA LYS A 120 -13.70 -8.32 -6.67
C LYS A 120 -14.55 -9.59 -6.77
N ARG A 121 -14.15 -10.53 -7.64
CA ARG A 121 -14.85 -11.79 -7.87
C ARG A 121 -14.43 -12.85 -6.85
N TYR A 122 -14.91 -12.76 -5.62
CA TYR A 122 -14.57 -13.71 -4.52
C TYR A 122 -14.75 -15.18 -4.89
N LYS A 123 -15.91 -15.55 -5.45
CA LYS A 123 -16.20 -16.95 -5.82
C LYS A 123 -15.19 -17.53 -6.81
N THR A 124 -14.67 -16.69 -7.71
CA THR A 124 -13.65 -17.11 -8.66
C THR A 124 -12.32 -17.35 -7.96
N LEU A 125 -11.91 -16.45 -7.06
CA LEU A 125 -10.69 -16.61 -6.26
C LEU A 125 -10.78 -17.83 -5.34
N ASP A 126 -11.91 -18.04 -4.65
CA ASP A 126 -12.15 -19.22 -3.83
C ASP A 126 -11.96 -20.51 -4.62
N ARG A 127 -12.57 -20.61 -5.81
CA ARG A 127 -12.44 -21.75 -6.67
C ARG A 127 -10.99 -21.98 -7.09
N ILE A 128 -10.29 -20.93 -7.56
CA ILE A 128 -8.89 -21.02 -7.97
C ILE A 128 -8.02 -21.47 -6.80
N ALA A 129 -8.17 -20.86 -5.62
CA ALA A 129 -7.39 -21.20 -4.43
C ALA A 129 -7.55 -22.66 -4.00
N LEU A 130 -8.72 -23.25 -4.20
CA LEU A 130 -9.01 -24.63 -3.76
C LEU A 130 -8.77 -25.71 -4.83
N THR A 131 -8.85 -25.36 -6.12
CA THR A 131 -8.94 -26.39 -7.18
C THR A 131 -7.97 -26.20 -8.34
N HIS A 132 -7.23 -25.10 -8.43
CA HIS A 132 -6.33 -24.92 -9.56
C HIS A 132 -5.17 -25.93 -9.51
N PRO A 133 -4.80 -26.58 -10.63
CA PRO A 133 -3.78 -27.64 -10.61
C PRO A 133 -2.38 -27.11 -10.21
N ILE A 134 -2.04 -25.87 -10.60
CA ILE A 134 -0.73 -25.30 -10.35
C ILE A 134 -0.67 -24.64 -8.95
N PRO A 135 0.17 -25.12 -8.02
CA PRO A 135 0.26 -24.59 -6.66
C PRO A 135 0.58 -23.08 -6.60
N ARG A 136 1.45 -22.58 -7.49
CA ARG A 136 1.79 -21.16 -7.59
C ARG A 136 0.57 -20.28 -7.89
N VAL A 137 -0.36 -20.76 -8.71
CA VAL A 137 -1.62 -20.04 -9.00
C VAL A 137 -2.56 -20.09 -7.80
N ARG A 138 -2.62 -21.23 -7.08
CA ARG A 138 -3.38 -21.32 -5.83
C ARG A 138 -2.85 -20.36 -4.78
N ALA A 139 -1.52 -20.31 -4.60
CA ALA A 139 -0.90 -19.38 -3.67
C ALA A 139 -1.19 -17.91 -4.03
N ALA A 140 -1.13 -17.54 -5.31
CA ALA A 140 -1.49 -16.19 -5.76
C ALA A 140 -2.97 -15.85 -5.45
N ALA A 141 -3.90 -16.79 -5.67
CA ALA A 141 -5.31 -16.62 -5.34
C ALA A 141 -5.54 -16.50 -3.83
N VAL A 142 -4.80 -17.25 -3.02
CA VAL A 142 -4.80 -17.20 -1.56
C VAL A 142 -4.35 -15.81 -1.07
N LEU A 143 -3.25 -15.27 -1.61
CA LEU A 143 -2.79 -13.92 -1.28
C LEU A 143 -3.78 -12.84 -1.72
N ALA A 144 -4.41 -13.00 -2.89
CA ALA A 144 -5.47 -12.10 -3.35
C ALA A 144 -6.67 -12.12 -2.39
N LEU A 145 -7.09 -13.29 -1.91
CA LEU A 145 -8.14 -13.41 -0.89
C LEU A 145 -7.75 -12.70 0.41
N GLY A 146 -6.47 -12.77 0.81
CA GLY A 146 -5.93 -12.04 1.96
C GLY A 146 -6.13 -10.52 1.82
N ARG A 147 -5.79 -9.97 0.67
CA ARG A 147 -5.98 -8.54 0.36
C ARG A 147 -7.46 -8.12 0.29
N MET A 148 -8.33 -9.03 -0.06
CA MET A 148 -9.77 -8.79 -0.07
C MET A 148 -10.43 -8.87 1.32
N GLY A 149 -9.73 -9.32 2.33
CA GLY A 149 -10.13 -9.25 3.73
C GLY A 149 -10.99 -10.41 4.22
N LYS A 150 -11.87 -10.12 5.20
CA LYS A 150 -12.56 -11.13 6.04
C LYS A 150 -13.35 -12.20 5.27
N SER A 151 -13.83 -11.91 4.08
CA SER A 151 -14.59 -12.88 3.26
C SER A 151 -13.76 -14.09 2.84
N GLY A 152 -12.44 -13.97 2.76
CA GLY A 152 -11.54 -15.06 2.38
C GLY A 152 -11.23 -16.08 3.50
N VAL A 153 -11.49 -15.74 4.77
CA VAL A 153 -11.01 -16.50 5.95
C VAL A 153 -11.39 -17.99 5.88
N LYS A 154 -12.64 -18.32 5.56
CA LYS A 154 -13.06 -19.73 5.46
C LYS A 154 -12.29 -20.52 4.41
N THR A 155 -12.01 -19.90 3.27
CA THR A 155 -11.25 -20.52 2.18
C THR A 155 -9.81 -20.73 2.59
N LEU A 156 -9.20 -19.73 3.25
CA LEU A 156 -7.83 -19.82 3.77
C LEU A 156 -7.69 -20.95 4.80
N HIS A 157 -8.65 -21.10 5.71
CA HIS A 157 -8.66 -22.24 6.64
C HIS A 157 -8.70 -23.60 5.91
N ARG A 158 -9.56 -23.74 4.87
CA ARG A 158 -9.62 -24.97 4.06
C ARG A 158 -8.31 -25.25 3.32
N VAL A 159 -7.65 -24.21 2.83
CA VAL A 159 -6.34 -24.33 2.17
C VAL A 159 -5.31 -24.86 3.15
N ILE A 160 -5.25 -24.32 4.38
CA ILE A 160 -4.31 -24.79 5.41
C ILE A 160 -4.51 -26.27 5.73
N GLU A 161 -5.76 -26.76 5.73
CA GLU A 161 -6.07 -28.16 6.05
C GLU A 161 -5.78 -29.14 4.91
N ARG A 162 -5.69 -28.67 3.64
CA ARG A 162 -5.71 -29.56 2.47
C ARG A 162 -4.52 -29.44 1.54
N ASP A 163 -3.80 -28.32 1.59
CA ASP A 163 -2.80 -27.99 0.57
C ASP A 163 -1.38 -28.31 1.03
N GLY A 164 -0.43 -28.28 0.08
CA GLY A 164 0.98 -28.45 0.34
C GLY A 164 1.61 -27.20 0.99
N GLU A 165 2.84 -27.36 1.49
CA GLU A 165 3.50 -26.40 2.38
C GLU A 165 3.56 -24.98 1.80
N ALA A 166 4.00 -24.81 0.55
CA ALA A 166 4.12 -23.48 -0.09
C ALA A 166 2.78 -22.70 -0.15
N VAL A 167 1.67 -23.42 -0.35
CA VAL A 167 0.34 -22.76 -0.37
C VAL A 167 -0.17 -22.50 1.05
N LYS A 168 0.19 -23.37 2.01
CA LYS A 168 -0.07 -23.15 3.44
C LYS A 168 0.66 -21.90 3.94
N GLN A 169 1.94 -21.70 3.60
CA GLN A 169 2.69 -20.47 3.94
C GLN A 169 1.95 -19.23 3.44
N ALA A 170 1.51 -19.23 2.17
CA ALA A 170 0.73 -18.15 1.60
C ALA A 170 -0.59 -17.93 2.36
N ALA A 171 -1.26 -19.01 2.81
CA ALA A 171 -2.50 -18.91 3.57
C ALA A 171 -2.28 -18.34 4.98
N TYR A 172 -1.24 -18.74 5.69
CA TYR A 172 -0.88 -18.14 6.99
C TYR A 172 -0.51 -16.67 6.85
N ARG A 173 0.23 -16.28 5.80
CA ARG A 173 0.54 -14.87 5.49
C ARG A 173 -0.75 -14.08 5.23
N ALA A 174 -1.66 -14.61 4.42
CA ALA A 174 -2.95 -13.99 4.12
C ALA A 174 -3.83 -13.84 5.38
N LEU A 175 -3.90 -14.86 6.24
CA LEU A 175 -4.61 -14.79 7.52
C LEU A 175 -4.01 -13.74 8.45
N ALA A 176 -2.68 -13.65 8.51
CA ALA A 176 -1.97 -12.63 9.30
C ALA A 176 -2.28 -11.21 8.81
N ASP A 177 -2.43 -11.02 7.50
CA ASP A 177 -2.82 -9.72 6.93
C ASP A 177 -4.27 -9.36 7.25
N ILE A 178 -5.18 -10.33 7.25
CA ILE A 178 -6.59 -10.13 7.62
C ILE A 178 -6.75 -9.87 9.13
N GLY A 179 -6.04 -10.61 9.98
CA GLY A 179 -6.11 -10.51 11.43
C GLY A 179 -7.49 -10.86 12.01
N SER A 180 -8.14 -11.89 11.45
CA SER A 180 -9.46 -12.31 11.92
C SER A 180 -9.35 -13.03 13.28
N PRO A 181 -10.18 -12.67 14.30
CA PRO A 181 -10.24 -13.42 15.55
C PRO A 181 -10.58 -14.91 15.35
N PHE A 182 -11.34 -15.25 14.32
CA PHE A 182 -11.66 -16.64 13.97
C PHE A 182 -10.45 -17.45 13.51
N SER A 183 -9.30 -16.82 13.29
CA SER A 183 -8.06 -17.50 12.89
C SER A 183 -7.10 -17.75 14.06
N LEU A 184 -7.48 -17.40 15.28
CA LEU A 184 -6.62 -17.48 16.44
C LEU A 184 -6.09 -18.90 16.69
N ASP A 185 -6.94 -19.92 16.60
CA ASP A 185 -6.55 -21.32 16.75
C ASP A 185 -5.53 -21.77 15.69
N TYR A 186 -5.65 -21.25 14.46
CA TYR A 186 -4.68 -21.47 13.40
C TYR A 186 -3.34 -20.84 13.73
N PHE A 187 -3.32 -19.63 14.27
CA PHE A 187 -2.07 -19.00 14.70
C PHE A 187 -1.44 -19.76 15.87
N PHE A 188 -2.19 -20.22 16.86
CA PHE A 188 -1.65 -21.06 17.93
C PHE A 188 -1.10 -22.41 17.43
N ARG A 189 -1.67 -22.97 16.36
CA ARG A 189 -1.08 -24.13 15.67
C ARG A 189 0.16 -23.74 14.87
N GLY A 190 0.11 -22.61 14.17
CA GLY A 190 1.19 -22.15 13.32
C GLY A 190 2.48 -21.78 14.08
N ILE A 191 2.40 -21.23 15.30
CA ILE A 191 3.60 -20.98 16.11
C ILE A 191 4.34 -22.25 16.53
N LYS A 192 3.67 -23.41 16.46
CA LYS A 192 4.25 -24.73 16.74
C LYS A 192 4.72 -25.44 15.46
N SER A 193 4.56 -24.84 14.29
CA SER A 193 5.04 -25.40 13.02
C SER A 193 6.56 -25.47 13.00
N ASN A 194 7.11 -26.40 12.25
CA ASN A 194 8.55 -26.45 11.96
C ASN A 194 8.96 -25.45 10.89
N ASP A 195 7.99 -24.91 10.13
CA ASP A 195 8.21 -23.95 9.07
C ASP A 195 8.38 -22.52 9.63
N PRO A 196 9.52 -21.86 9.40
CA PRO A 196 9.81 -20.54 9.94
C PRO A 196 8.87 -19.44 9.39
N ASP A 197 8.42 -19.55 8.13
CA ASP A 197 7.53 -18.56 7.52
C ASP A 197 6.12 -18.66 8.11
N ILE A 198 5.66 -19.88 8.38
CA ILE A 198 4.39 -20.11 9.08
C ILE A 198 4.47 -19.59 10.52
N GLN A 199 5.58 -19.88 11.23
CA GLN A 199 5.78 -19.33 12.58
C GLN A 199 5.77 -17.81 12.58
N PHE A 200 6.55 -17.18 11.70
CA PHE A 200 6.63 -15.73 11.59
C PHE A 200 5.27 -15.09 11.31
N SER A 201 4.56 -15.61 10.31
CA SER A 201 3.23 -15.13 9.94
C SER A 201 2.23 -15.30 11.09
N SER A 202 2.31 -16.40 11.84
CA SER A 202 1.43 -16.67 12.98
C SER A 202 1.68 -15.70 14.14
N TRP A 203 2.93 -15.48 14.54
CA TRP A 203 3.28 -14.50 15.57
C TRP A 203 2.84 -13.09 15.18
N LYS A 204 3.09 -12.67 13.94
CA LYS A 204 2.63 -11.38 13.44
C LYS A 204 1.11 -11.27 13.38
N GLY A 205 0.44 -12.34 12.94
CA GLY A 205 -1.02 -12.37 12.77
C GLY A 205 -1.79 -12.29 14.08
N MET A 206 -1.25 -12.87 15.16
CA MET A 206 -1.85 -12.77 16.51
C MET A 206 -2.09 -11.32 16.92
N GLY A 207 -1.21 -10.40 16.53
CA GLY A 207 -1.34 -8.99 16.86
C GLY A 207 -2.62 -8.34 16.34
N LYS A 208 -3.09 -8.75 15.17
CA LYS A 208 -4.28 -8.17 14.55
C LYS A 208 -5.60 -8.80 15.01
N THR A 209 -5.55 -9.89 15.76
CA THR A 209 -6.77 -10.56 16.27
C THR A 209 -7.46 -9.75 17.37
N ASN A 210 -6.73 -8.84 18.01
CA ASN A 210 -7.18 -8.07 19.18
C ASN A 210 -7.64 -8.96 20.35
N ASP A 211 -7.05 -10.15 20.46
CA ASP A 211 -7.37 -11.12 21.52
C ASP A 211 -6.36 -11.04 22.66
N PRO A 212 -6.81 -10.95 23.92
CA PRO A 212 -5.93 -10.85 25.09
C PRO A 212 -4.96 -12.03 25.23
N SER A 213 -5.40 -13.26 24.89
CA SER A 213 -4.55 -14.44 25.00
C SER A 213 -3.41 -14.44 23.96
N ALA A 214 -3.71 -13.95 22.75
CA ALA A 214 -2.70 -13.74 21.74
C ALA A 214 -1.68 -12.67 22.19
N ARG A 215 -2.12 -11.56 22.77
CA ARG A 215 -1.22 -10.54 23.31
C ARG A 215 -0.33 -11.08 24.44
N ASP A 216 -0.90 -11.87 25.33
CA ASP A 216 -0.13 -12.52 26.42
C ASP A 216 0.94 -13.47 25.86
N ALA A 217 0.60 -14.28 24.82
CA ALA A 217 1.55 -15.15 24.15
C ALA A 217 2.70 -14.35 23.50
N LEU A 218 2.39 -13.23 22.81
CA LEU A 218 3.39 -12.35 22.23
C LEU A 218 4.37 -11.83 23.27
N LEU A 219 3.88 -11.32 24.42
CA LEU A 219 4.69 -10.76 25.48
C LEU A 219 5.52 -11.81 26.24
N ARG A 220 4.91 -12.96 26.56
CA ARG A 220 5.56 -13.96 27.43
C ARG A 220 6.45 -14.94 26.69
N GLN A 221 6.10 -15.27 25.45
CA GLN A 221 6.81 -16.28 24.66
C GLN A 221 7.54 -15.65 23.48
N GLY A 222 6.86 -14.85 22.69
CA GLY A 222 7.41 -14.30 21.47
C GLY A 222 8.59 -13.36 21.68
N ILE A 223 8.42 -12.34 22.52
CA ILE A 223 9.49 -11.36 22.84
C ILE A 223 10.67 -11.98 23.59
N ARG A 224 10.43 -13.05 24.35
CA ARG A 224 11.47 -13.76 25.12
C ARG A 224 12.14 -14.88 24.33
N SER A 225 11.81 -15.05 23.08
CA SER A 225 12.43 -16.06 22.21
C SER A 225 13.90 -15.77 21.99
N THR A 226 14.71 -16.81 21.92
CA THR A 226 16.12 -16.72 21.49
C THR A 226 16.27 -16.55 19.98
N ARG A 227 15.20 -16.76 19.22
CA ARG A 227 15.17 -16.61 17.76
C ARG A 227 14.75 -15.21 17.39
N ILE A 228 15.65 -14.48 16.74
CA ILE A 228 15.43 -13.08 16.32
C ILE A 228 14.17 -12.92 15.46
N GLU A 229 13.90 -13.85 14.54
CA GLU A 229 12.73 -13.81 13.67
C GLU A 229 11.42 -13.84 14.45
N ILE A 230 11.35 -14.61 15.54
CA ILE A 230 10.18 -14.68 16.42
C ILE A 230 10.03 -13.36 17.20
N VAL A 231 11.12 -12.80 17.69
CA VAL A 231 11.12 -11.50 18.38
C VAL A 231 10.62 -10.41 17.43
N LYS A 232 11.14 -10.37 16.19
CA LYS A 232 10.71 -9.43 15.14
C LYS A 232 9.20 -9.55 14.85
N ALA A 233 8.72 -10.77 14.63
CA ALA A 233 7.30 -11.02 14.37
C ALA A 233 6.42 -10.58 15.55
N SER A 234 6.89 -10.83 16.78
CA SER A 234 6.16 -10.48 18.00
C SER A 234 6.11 -8.98 18.26
N LEU A 235 7.19 -8.24 17.97
CA LEU A 235 7.21 -6.78 18.01
C LEU A 235 6.16 -6.19 17.05
N LEU A 236 6.14 -6.69 15.80
CA LEU A 236 5.14 -6.26 14.81
C LEU A 236 3.72 -6.65 15.23
N GLY A 237 3.55 -7.81 15.85
CA GLY A 237 2.27 -8.26 16.41
C GLY A 237 1.80 -7.35 17.54
N LEU A 238 2.66 -7.04 18.52
CA LEU A 238 2.32 -6.16 19.64
C LEU A 238 1.96 -4.74 19.19
N ALA A 239 2.65 -4.23 18.19
CA ALA A 239 2.39 -2.90 17.66
C ALA A 239 0.94 -2.74 17.15
N ALA A 240 0.33 -3.81 16.66
CA ALA A 240 -1.04 -3.79 16.16
C ALA A 240 -2.10 -3.61 17.26
N TYR A 241 -1.78 -3.95 18.52
CA TYR A 241 -2.66 -3.69 19.68
C TYR A 241 -2.72 -2.22 20.06
N GLN A 242 -1.74 -1.42 19.66
CA GLN A 242 -1.69 0.03 19.92
C GLN A 242 -1.72 0.39 21.42
N VAL A 243 -1.13 -0.44 22.25
CA VAL A 243 -1.06 -0.25 23.72
C VAL A 243 0.14 0.63 24.06
N ASN A 244 -0.09 1.77 24.70
CA ASN A 244 0.96 2.76 24.95
C ASN A 244 2.09 2.25 25.87
N GLU A 245 1.81 1.29 26.77
CA GLU A 245 2.80 0.63 27.62
C GLU A 245 3.87 -0.10 26.81
N ASP A 246 3.52 -0.61 25.62
CA ASP A 246 4.43 -1.33 24.73
C ASP A 246 5.45 -0.39 24.06
N LEU A 247 5.22 0.91 24.07
CA LEU A 247 6.16 1.91 23.52
C LEU A 247 7.53 1.87 24.22
N LYS A 248 7.57 1.53 25.52
CA LYS A 248 8.83 1.36 26.24
C LYS A 248 9.64 0.19 25.67
N LEU A 249 8.95 -0.91 25.35
CA LEU A 249 9.57 -2.08 24.73
C LEU A 249 10.13 -1.71 23.33
N PHE A 250 9.36 -1.03 22.49
CA PHE A 250 9.85 -0.61 21.17
C PHE A 250 11.07 0.32 21.29
N LYS A 251 11.10 1.24 22.26
CA LYS A 251 12.28 2.08 22.52
C LYS A 251 13.49 1.23 22.87
N THR A 252 13.37 0.23 23.73
CA THR A 252 14.47 -0.68 24.05
C THR A 252 15.06 -1.34 22.80
N TYR A 253 14.20 -1.77 21.86
CA TYR A 253 14.67 -2.37 20.61
C TYR A 253 15.18 -1.36 19.58
N LEU A 254 14.82 -0.09 19.67
CA LEU A 254 15.47 0.98 18.90
C LEU A 254 16.93 1.17 19.30
N ASP A 255 17.26 0.87 20.56
CA ASP A 255 18.62 0.99 21.10
C ASP A 255 19.38 -0.34 21.07
N SER A 256 18.84 -1.37 20.39
CA SER A 256 19.52 -2.65 20.17
C SER A 256 20.78 -2.48 19.32
N GLU A 257 21.80 -3.30 19.58
CA GLU A 257 22.97 -3.40 18.71
C GLU A 257 22.67 -4.09 17.36
N ASP A 258 21.57 -4.86 17.28
CA ASP A 258 21.15 -5.54 16.07
C ASP A 258 20.38 -4.58 15.14
N PRO A 259 20.92 -4.25 13.94
CA PRO A 259 20.27 -3.33 13.01
C PRO A 259 18.91 -3.80 12.51
N ASP A 260 18.66 -5.11 12.47
CA ASP A 260 17.38 -5.66 12.03
C ASP A 260 16.30 -5.51 13.10
N LEU A 261 16.68 -5.64 14.37
CA LEU A 261 15.78 -5.35 15.49
C LEU A 261 15.46 -3.84 15.57
N GLN A 262 16.46 -2.96 15.33
CA GLN A 262 16.22 -1.52 15.25
C GLN A 262 15.21 -1.18 14.15
N LYS A 263 15.40 -1.70 12.93
CA LYS A 263 14.46 -1.50 11.80
C LYS A 263 13.07 -2.04 12.12
N THR A 264 13.00 -3.21 12.77
CA THR A 264 11.72 -3.80 13.18
C THR A 264 11.01 -2.95 14.24
N ALA A 265 11.74 -2.37 15.18
CA ALA A 265 11.18 -1.46 16.17
C ALA A 265 10.63 -0.17 15.53
N ILE A 266 11.32 0.37 14.51
CA ILE A 266 10.82 1.50 13.72
C ILE A 266 9.53 1.11 12.99
N GLU A 267 9.48 -0.06 12.33
CA GLU A 267 8.29 -0.55 11.67
C GLU A 267 7.14 -0.75 12.67
N ALA A 268 7.43 -1.33 13.84
CA ALA A 268 6.45 -1.51 14.91
C ALA A 268 5.87 -0.17 15.38
N LEU A 269 6.69 0.87 15.56
CA LEU A 269 6.22 2.22 15.89
C LEU A 269 5.34 2.81 14.79
N GLY A 270 5.65 2.55 13.51
CA GLY A 270 4.81 2.93 12.38
C GLY A 270 3.45 2.23 12.38
N ILE A 271 3.43 0.92 12.69
CA ILE A 271 2.19 0.11 12.82
C ILE A 271 1.37 0.56 14.02
N HIS A 272 2.00 0.96 15.12
CA HIS A 272 1.34 1.41 16.35
C HIS A 272 0.47 2.66 16.14
N LYS A 273 0.84 3.54 15.22
CA LYS A 273 0.05 4.69 14.70
C LYS A 273 -0.42 5.71 15.73
N THR A 274 0.00 5.63 16.98
CA THR A 274 -0.37 6.61 18.00
C THR A 274 0.45 7.89 17.85
N ARG A 275 -0.04 8.98 18.43
CA ARG A 275 0.73 10.23 18.50
C ARG A 275 2.06 10.03 19.23
N ALA A 276 2.06 9.24 20.31
CA ALA A 276 3.26 8.95 21.09
C ALA A 276 4.30 8.18 20.26
N SER A 277 3.89 7.17 19.48
CA SER A 277 4.81 6.44 18.59
C SER A 277 5.41 7.34 17.52
N LEU A 278 4.62 8.26 16.93
CA LEU A 278 5.11 9.23 15.96
C LEU A 278 6.15 10.18 16.57
N ARG A 279 5.95 10.63 17.81
CA ARG A 279 6.92 11.46 18.53
C ARG A 279 8.23 10.74 18.79
N ILE A 280 8.18 9.45 19.13
CA ILE A 280 9.39 8.62 19.26
C ILE A 280 10.12 8.56 17.91
N LEU A 281 9.41 8.34 16.79
CA LEU A 281 10.02 8.31 15.47
C LEU A 281 10.65 9.66 15.09
N GLU A 282 9.99 10.79 15.39
CA GLU A 282 10.53 12.13 15.16
C GLU A 282 11.82 12.36 15.96
N GLN A 283 11.84 11.99 17.25
CA GLN A 283 13.04 12.07 18.11
C GLN A 283 14.16 11.15 17.62
N THR A 284 13.80 9.94 17.17
CA THR A 284 14.79 8.99 16.63
C THR A 284 15.43 9.51 15.34
N LEU A 285 14.69 10.25 14.52
CA LEU A 285 15.23 10.87 13.31
C LEU A 285 16.35 11.89 13.61
N GLU A 286 16.25 12.60 14.75
CA GLU A 286 17.28 13.55 15.18
C GLU A 286 18.52 12.86 15.73
N THR A 287 18.34 11.70 16.40
CA THR A 287 19.45 10.98 17.08
C THR A 287 20.10 9.91 16.22
N LYS A 288 19.42 9.34 15.24
CA LYS A 288 19.87 8.23 14.38
C LYS A 288 19.62 8.53 12.89
N PRO A 289 20.38 9.46 12.30
CA PRO A 289 20.17 9.92 10.91
C PRO A 289 20.39 8.78 9.89
N GLU A 290 21.14 7.74 10.21
CA GLU A 290 21.35 6.55 9.36
C GLU A 290 20.04 5.76 9.12
N LEU A 291 19.06 5.87 10.00
CA LEU A 291 17.75 5.21 9.91
C LEU A 291 16.68 6.08 9.26
N THR A 292 17.05 7.25 8.74
CA THR A 292 16.14 8.24 8.14
C THR A 292 15.13 7.62 7.19
N ARG A 293 15.58 6.77 6.27
CA ARG A 293 14.69 6.13 5.29
C ARG A 293 13.61 5.30 5.98
N ASN A 294 14.00 4.43 6.89
CA ASN A 294 13.08 3.55 7.62
C ASN A 294 12.07 4.35 8.44
N ILE A 295 12.53 5.43 9.09
CA ILE A 295 11.69 6.32 9.91
C ILE A 295 10.65 7.05 9.04
N ILE A 296 11.06 7.61 7.90
CA ILE A 296 10.11 8.29 6.99
C ILE A 296 9.08 7.31 6.43
N GLU A 297 9.49 6.09 6.09
CA GLU A 297 8.58 5.04 5.65
C GLU A 297 7.60 4.64 6.78
N ALA A 298 8.06 4.50 8.02
CA ALA A 298 7.23 4.18 9.19
C ALA A 298 6.21 5.29 9.49
N ILE A 299 6.61 6.58 9.50
CA ILE A 299 5.68 7.70 9.60
C ILE A 299 4.72 7.69 8.41
N GLY A 300 5.22 7.30 7.22
CA GLY A 300 4.44 7.13 6.00
C GLY A 300 3.29 6.12 6.12
N GLN A 301 3.44 5.07 6.91
CA GLN A 301 2.38 4.08 7.16
C GLN A 301 1.21 4.64 7.97
N ASN A 302 1.42 5.68 8.77
CA ASN A 302 0.34 6.37 9.47
C ASN A 302 -0.38 7.33 8.52
N THR A 303 -1.48 6.86 7.91
CA THR A 303 -2.30 7.65 6.96
C THR A 303 -3.16 8.72 7.60
N SER A 304 -3.18 8.81 8.93
CA SER A 304 -3.95 9.82 9.66
C SER A 304 -3.37 11.23 9.48
N LEU A 305 -4.12 12.22 9.93
CA LEU A 305 -3.68 13.60 9.94
C LEU A 305 -2.44 13.81 10.84
N TYR A 306 -2.28 12.99 11.88
CA TYR A 306 -1.10 13.02 12.76
C TYR A 306 0.20 12.69 12.01
N GLY A 307 0.19 11.68 11.13
CA GLY A 307 1.34 11.39 10.27
C GLY A 307 1.67 12.55 9.33
N THR A 308 0.65 13.27 8.84
CA THR A 308 0.84 14.49 8.04
C THR A 308 1.47 15.60 8.89
N TYR A 309 1.00 15.78 10.12
CA TYR A 309 1.56 16.78 11.03
C TYR A 309 3.01 16.48 11.45
N SER A 310 3.36 15.20 11.61
CA SER A 310 4.75 14.78 11.81
C SER A 310 5.65 15.23 10.66
N PHE A 311 5.22 15.04 9.42
CA PHE A 311 5.97 15.52 8.27
C PHE A 311 6.10 17.05 8.21
N ILE A 312 5.05 17.79 8.59
CA ILE A 312 5.14 19.25 8.68
C ILE A 312 6.14 19.65 9.75
N ARG A 313 6.14 19.02 10.94
CA ARG A 313 7.14 19.31 12.01
C ARG A 313 8.57 19.05 11.54
N ILE A 314 8.80 17.94 10.85
CA ILE A 314 10.11 17.63 10.28
C ILE A 314 10.53 18.72 9.27
N LEU A 315 9.62 19.21 8.42
CA LEU A 315 9.94 20.32 7.52
C LEU A 315 10.22 21.65 8.26
N GLU A 316 9.62 21.86 9.42
CA GLU A 316 9.84 23.07 10.22
C GLU A 316 11.13 23.05 11.03
N SER A 317 11.70 21.87 11.33
CA SER A 317 13.02 21.71 11.98
C SER A 317 14.20 22.02 11.06
N SER A 318 13.97 22.57 9.87
CA SER A 318 15.01 22.92 8.89
C SER A 318 15.90 21.73 8.50
N PRO A 319 15.32 20.66 7.99
CA PRO A 319 16.02 19.43 7.62
C PRO A 319 16.98 19.66 6.45
N SER A 320 17.88 18.70 6.22
CA SER A 320 18.69 18.66 5.00
C SER A 320 17.77 18.66 3.75
N GLU A 321 18.29 19.14 2.62
CA GLU A 321 17.50 19.18 1.38
C GLU A 321 17.00 17.78 0.97
N GLU A 322 17.83 16.74 1.12
CA GLU A 322 17.45 15.37 0.83
C GLU A 322 16.27 14.90 1.71
N LEU A 323 16.36 15.16 3.02
CA LEU A 323 15.27 14.82 3.93
C LEU A 323 14.00 15.59 3.60
N ALA A 324 14.12 16.90 3.32
CA ALA A 324 12.98 17.72 2.92
C ALA A 324 12.28 17.18 1.65
N GLN A 325 13.05 16.78 0.64
CA GLN A 325 12.51 16.19 -0.59
C GLN A 325 11.79 14.87 -0.31
N ARG A 326 12.34 13.97 0.52
CA ARG A 326 11.70 12.71 0.93
C ARG A 326 10.37 12.97 1.66
N VAL A 327 10.35 13.92 2.57
CA VAL A 327 9.14 14.31 3.32
C VAL A 327 8.09 14.92 2.37
N LEU A 328 8.48 15.80 1.46
CA LEU A 328 7.57 16.38 0.46
C LEU A 328 6.98 15.28 -0.45
N ALA A 329 7.77 14.29 -0.85
CA ALA A 329 7.25 13.16 -1.62
C ALA A 329 6.14 12.41 -0.86
N GLN A 330 6.30 12.18 0.45
CA GLN A 330 5.26 11.58 1.29
C GLN A 330 4.00 12.45 1.39
N LEU A 331 4.14 13.77 1.52
CA LEU A 331 3.01 14.70 1.53
C LEU A 331 2.29 14.74 0.18
N TYR A 332 3.01 14.60 -0.94
CA TYR A 332 2.43 14.49 -2.28
C TYR A 332 1.64 13.19 -2.48
N ILE A 333 2.18 12.05 -2.03
CA ILE A 333 1.46 10.76 -2.05
C ILE A 333 0.14 10.86 -1.27
N ARG A 334 0.15 11.56 -0.13
CA ARG A 334 -1.03 11.82 0.71
C ARG A 334 -1.98 12.86 0.15
N LYS A 335 -1.61 13.56 -0.93
CA LYS A 335 -2.34 14.71 -1.47
C LYS A 335 -2.60 15.79 -0.43
N ALA A 336 -1.63 16.00 0.46
CA ALA A 336 -1.73 16.96 1.57
C ALA A 336 -1.48 18.40 1.09
N PHE A 337 -2.18 18.85 0.05
CA PHE A 337 -2.05 20.16 -0.59
C PHE A 337 -2.89 21.20 0.17
N TYR A 338 -2.48 21.50 1.40
CA TYR A 338 -3.17 22.41 2.29
C TYR A 338 -2.21 23.47 2.84
N GLN A 339 -2.79 24.48 3.46
CA GLN A 339 -2.04 25.38 4.31
C GLN A 339 -2.05 24.87 5.75
N PHE A 340 -0.90 24.91 6.39
CA PHE A 340 -0.69 24.51 7.77
C PHE A 340 -0.18 25.69 8.58
N GLY A 341 -0.52 25.71 9.86
CA GLY A 341 0.04 26.61 10.85
C GLY A 341 0.77 25.82 11.92
N THR A 342 2.02 26.14 12.16
CA THR A 342 2.84 25.58 13.25
C THR A 342 2.99 26.63 14.33
N VAL A 343 2.67 26.29 15.57
CA VAL A 343 2.83 27.18 16.71
C VAL A 343 4.32 27.42 16.95
N ASN A 344 4.75 28.69 16.90
CA ASN A 344 6.15 29.08 17.01
C ASN A 344 6.43 29.94 18.24
N VAL A 345 5.46 30.20 19.10
CA VAL A 345 5.56 31.04 20.27
C VAL A 345 5.13 30.29 21.52
N GLU A 346 5.92 30.39 22.59
CA GLU A 346 5.50 29.90 23.90
C GLU A 346 4.37 30.77 24.46
N GLY A 347 3.38 30.15 25.10
CA GLY A 347 2.23 30.87 25.64
C GLY A 347 1.14 31.19 24.62
N GLY A 348 1.26 30.69 23.38
CA GLY A 348 0.16 30.72 22.41
C GLY A 348 -1.07 29.99 22.95
N PHE A 349 -2.25 30.38 22.53
CA PHE A 349 -3.51 29.74 22.93
C PHE A 349 -4.48 29.69 21.77
N SER A 350 -5.40 28.75 21.88
CA SER A 350 -6.56 28.64 20.98
C SER A 350 -7.82 29.16 21.65
N GLN A 351 -8.76 29.64 20.85
CA GLN A 351 -9.99 30.24 21.31
C GLN A 351 -11.20 29.87 20.46
N GLU A 352 -12.38 30.10 21.00
CA GLU A 352 -13.65 29.68 20.42
C GLU A 352 -14.02 30.46 19.16
N ASN A 353 -13.77 31.77 19.15
CA ASN A 353 -14.14 32.68 18.07
C ASN A 353 -12.97 33.59 17.64
N PRO A 354 -13.00 34.14 16.41
CA PRO A 354 -11.88 34.91 15.85
C PRO A 354 -11.87 36.38 16.32
N TYR A 355 -11.83 36.64 17.64
CA TYR A 355 -11.68 37.98 18.19
C TYR A 355 -11.01 37.98 19.59
N PRO A 356 -10.30 39.04 19.98
CA PRO A 356 -9.40 39.05 21.14
C PRO A 356 -10.06 38.73 22.49
N THR A 357 -11.33 39.07 22.65
CA THR A 357 -12.09 38.84 23.90
C THR A 357 -12.79 37.51 23.95
N SER A 358 -12.58 36.65 22.96
CA SER A 358 -13.20 35.31 22.92
C SER A 358 -12.66 34.39 24.00
N ARG A 359 -13.48 33.45 24.42
CA ARG A 359 -13.11 32.42 25.40
C ARG A 359 -11.91 31.62 24.92
N LYS A 360 -10.88 31.55 25.76
CA LYS A 360 -9.73 30.68 25.54
C LYS A 360 -10.15 29.22 25.76
N ILE A 361 -9.79 28.36 24.81
CA ILE A 361 -10.05 26.91 24.88
C ILE A 361 -8.88 26.20 25.57
N ARG A 362 -7.65 26.42 25.07
CA ARG A 362 -6.45 25.82 25.64
C ARG A 362 -5.17 26.57 25.28
N ASN A 363 -4.13 26.33 26.07
CA ASN A 363 -2.79 26.73 25.71
C ASN A 363 -2.22 25.78 24.66
N LEU A 364 -1.43 26.31 23.74
CA LEU A 364 -0.74 25.60 22.67
C LEU A 364 0.73 25.49 23.03
N SER A 365 1.32 24.35 22.68
CA SER A 365 2.77 24.14 22.83
C SER A 365 3.49 24.50 21.54
N SER A 366 4.72 25.00 21.64
CA SER A 366 5.56 25.23 20.48
C SER A 366 5.72 23.93 19.67
N GLY A 367 5.69 24.03 18.34
CA GLY A 367 5.73 22.89 17.42
C GLY A 367 4.39 22.13 17.25
N GLU A 368 3.28 22.59 17.89
CA GLU A 368 1.96 22.07 17.54
C GLU A 368 1.59 22.49 16.12
N VAL A 369 1.08 21.53 15.32
CA VAL A 369 0.67 21.76 13.94
C VAL A 369 -0.83 21.64 13.80
N GLY A 370 -1.41 22.50 12.98
CA GLY A 370 -2.81 22.42 12.59
C GLY A 370 -3.00 22.70 11.10
N LYS A 371 -3.93 21.96 10.46
CA LYS A 371 -4.39 22.28 9.12
C LYS A 371 -5.30 23.50 9.19
N ILE A 372 -5.04 24.52 8.36
CA ILE A 372 -5.86 25.73 8.27
C ILE A 372 -7.14 25.41 7.48
N LEU A 373 -8.27 25.65 8.10
CA LEU A 373 -9.59 25.50 7.51
C LEU A 373 -10.16 26.82 7.00
N LYS A 374 -9.93 27.90 7.75
CA LYS A 374 -10.45 29.23 7.45
C LYS A 374 -9.54 30.30 8.02
N LYS A 375 -9.55 31.49 7.40
CA LYS A 375 -8.92 32.73 7.86
C LYS A 375 -10.01 33.73 8.18
N SER A 376 -9.84 34.57 9.22
CA SER A 376 -10.77 35.64 9.55
C SER A 376 -10.81 36.68 8.44
N ASP A 377 -11.96 37.34 8.26
CA ASP A 377 -12.16 38.32 7.19
C ASP A 377 -11.34 39.61 7.44
N ARG A 378 -11.13 39.96 8.70
CA ARG A 378 -10.38 41.17 9.12
C ARG A 378 -9.22 40.82 10.03
N ARG A 379 -8.27 41.77 10.14
CA ARG A 379 -7.17 41.72 11.13
C ARG A 379 -7.70 42.19 12.47
N PHE A 380 -7.04 41.74 13.52
CA PHE A 380 -7.29 42.11 14.90
C PHE A 380 -5.99 42.48 15.59
N ILE A 381 -6.08 43.36 16.56
CA ILE A 381 -4.95 43.74 17.41
C ILE A 381 -5.07 42.92 18.69
N GLN A 382 -4.00 42.19 19.03
CA GLN A 382 -3.92 41.38 20.25
C GLN A 382 -2.63 41.67 20.99
N LYS A 383 -2.71 41.72 22.33
CA LYS A 383 -1.53 41.85 23.19
C LYS A 383 -0.85 40.49 23.33
N ILE A 384 0.46 40.41 23.02
CA ILE A 384 1.32 39.23 23.15
C ILE A 384 2.50 39.64 24.04
N GLY A 385 2.51 39.19 25.30
CA GLY A 385 3.45 39.67 26.28
C GLY A 385 3.28 41.19 26.48
N ASP A 386 4.34 41.97 26.29
CA ASP A 386 4.32 43.43 26.41
C ASP A 386 4.08 44.17 25.08
N LYS A 387 3.93 43.46 23.98
CA LYS A 387 3.75 44.03 22.64
C LYS A 387 2.35 43.80 22.11
N TYR A 388 1.91 44.68 21.22
CA TYR A 388 0.71 44.51 20.44
C TYR A 388 1.08 44.03 19.04
N ALA A 389 0.37 43.03 18.55
CA ALA A 389 0.49 42.53 17.18
C ALA A 389 -0.86 42.66 16.46
N GLU A 390 -0.81 42.97 15.16
CA GLU A 390 -1.98 43.01 14.29
C GLU A 390 -1.90 41.87 13.29
N ASP A 391 -2.88 40.96 13.35
CA ASP A 391 -2.91 39.80 12.47
C ASP A 391 -4.34 39.25 12.32
N HIS A 392 -4.49 38.25 11.45
CA HIS A 392 -5.71 37.48 11.29
C HIS A 392 -5.79 36.36 12.33
N TYR A 393 -6.99 35.88 12.59
CA TYR A 393 -7.19 34.60 13.21
C TYR A 393 -7.33 33.51 12.15
N TYR A 394 -6.81 32.33 12.45
CA TYR A 394 -6.90 31.14 11.61
C TYR A 394 -7.64 30.04 12.36
N LEU A 395 -8.69 29.48 11.74
CA LEU A 395 -9.35 28.29 12.24
C LEU A 395 -8.51 27.09 11.88
N LEU A 396 -7.97 26.44 12.90
CA LEU A 396 -7.09 25.27 12.75
C LEU A 396 -7.80 24.00 13.16
N LEU A 397 -7.54 22.92 12.42
CA LEU A 397 -7.81 21.57 12.84
C LEU A 397 -6.56 21.05 13.55
N LEU A 398 -6.57 21.09 14.87
CA LEU A 398 -5.44 20.76 15.75
C LEU A 398 -5.52 19.31 16.24
N GLU A 399 -4.37 18.74 16.63
CA GLU A 399 -4.30 17.48 17.34
C GLU A 399 -4.99 17.59 18.71
N SER A 400 -5.67 16.51 19.17
CA SER A 400 -6.15 16.44 20.54
C SER A 400 -4.99 16.40 21.54
N LYS A 401 -5.17 16.99 22.73
CA LYS A 401 -4.20 16.86 23.83
C LYS A 401 -4.22 15.51 24.51
N ASN A 402 -5.33 14.78 24.40
CA ASN A 402 -5.42 13.45 24.98
C ASN A 402 -4.50 12.49 24.22
N PRO A 403 -3.41 12.01 24.81
CA PRO A 403 -2.48 11.08 24.17
C PRO A 403 -3.11 9.72 23.84
N GLU A 404 -4.21 9.39 24.52
CA GLU A 404 -4.96 8.14 24.32
C GLU A 404 -5.97 8.26 23.17
N SER A 405 -6.27 9.47 22.74
CA SER A 405 -7.16 9.72 21.61
C SER A 405 -6.42 9.53 20.29
N TYR A 406 -6.77 8.48 19.59
CA TYR A 406 -6.09 8.08 18.34
C TYR A 406 -6.39 8.99 17.16
N TYR A 407 -7.54 9.69 17.15
CA TYR A 407 -8.02 10.40 15.96
C TYR A 407 -8.79 11.68 16.28
N GLU A 408 -8.86 12.10 17.55
CA GLU A 408 -9.58 13.30 17.90
C GLU A 408 -8.80 14.54 17.47
N THR A 409 -9.37 15.25 16.54
CA THR A 409 -8.98 16.61 16.18
C THR A 409 -10.05 17.56 16.70
N HIS A 410 -9.64 18.74 17.11
CA HIS A 410 -10.58 19.80 17.45
C HIS A 410 -10.32 21.04 16.63
N GLN A 411 -11.38 21.73 16.32
CA GLN A 411 -11.30 23.02 15.62
C GLN A 411 -11.25 24.15 16.63
N SER A 412 -10.32 25.04 16.46
CA SER A 412 -10.23 26.27 17.26
C SER A 412 -9.50 27.38 16.52
N TRP A 413 -9.83 28.61 16.90
CA TRP A 413 -9.19 29.79 16.32
C TRP A 413 -7.88 30.08 17.03
N VAL A 414 -6.86 30.40 16.23
CA VAL A 414 -5.52 30.76 16.70
C VAL A 414 -5.12 32.06 16.04
N PHE A 415 -4.54 32.98 16.81
CA PHE A 415 -4.05 34.25 16.30
C PHE A 415 -2.82 34.02 15.42
N GLY A 416 -2.76 34.70 14.27
CA GLY A 416 -1.75 34.44 13.24
C GLY A 416 -0.32 34.68 13.70
N SER A 417 -0.10 35.68 14.55
CA SER A 417 1.24 35.97 15.10
C SER A 417 1.78 34.85 16.02
N PHE A 418 0.97 33.88 16.41
CA PHE A 418 1.42 32.63 17.08
C PHE A 418 1.85 31.54 16.12
N LEU A 419 1.68 31.75 14.80
CA LEU A 419 1.80 30.71 13.79
C LEU A 419 2.90 31.01 12.77
N LYS A 420 3.69 30.01 12.46
CA LYS A 420 4.46 29.94 11.21
C LYS A 420 3.61 29.24 10.17
N LEU A 421 3.30 29.95 9.08
CA LEU A 421 2.42 29.43 8.03
C LEU A 421 3.24 28.73 6.94
N ARG A 422 2.80 27.53 6.54
CA ARG A 422 3.38 26.78 5.43
C ARG A 422 2.29 26.27 4.49
N THR A 423 2.46 26.51 3.21
CA THR A 423 1.58 25.99 2.17
C THR A 423 2.27 24.88 1.41
N ILE A 424 1.65 23.70 1.33
CA ILE A 424 2.10 22.61 0.48
C ILE A 424 1.34 22.73 -0.84
N VAL A 425 2.07 23.04 -1.91
CA VAL A 425 1.52 23.23 -3.25
C VAL A 425 1.62 21.94 -4.03
N ALA A 426 0.57 21.59 -4.78
CA ALA A 426 0.63 20.45 -5.68
C ALA A 426 1.75 20.63 -6.71
N PRO A 427 2.51 19.58 -7.05
CA PRO A 427 3.52 19.67 -8.10
C PRO A 427 2.84 20.10 -9.40
N PRO A 428 3.50 20.93 -10.22
CA PRO A 428 2.95 21.33 -11.50
C PRO A 428 2.63 20.08 -12.30
N LYS A 429 1.39 19.98 -12.81
CA LYS A 429 1.01 18.90 -13.71
C LYS A 429 2.01 18.93 -14.86
N GLU A 430 2.84 17.92 -15.00
CA GLU A 430 3.63 17.74 -16.20
C GLU A 430 2.66 17.85 -17.37
N LYS A 431 2.84 18.90 -18.18
CA LYS A 431 2.18 19.00 -19.46
C LYS A 431 2.71 17.80 -20.25
N THR A 432 2.02 16.66 -20.17
CA THR A 432 2.25 15.59 -21.12
C THR A 432 2.22 16.29 -22.47
N LYS A 433 3.39 16.44 -23.09
CA LYS A 433 3.51 16.84 -24.47
C LYS A 433 2.63 15.84 -25.20
N LYS A 434 1.36 16.23 -25.45
CA LYS A 434 0.52 15.56 -26.42
C LYS A 434 1.39 15.58 -27.67
N GLY A 435 2.08 14.47 -27.91
CA GLY A 435 2.84 14.28 -29.11
C GLY A 435 1.91 14.69 -30.22
N LYS A 436 2.28 15.73 -30.96
CA LYS A 436 1.72 16.00 -32.26
C LYS A 436 1.89 14.68 -33.03
N ARG A 437 0.92 13.80 -32.89
CA ARG A 437 0.68 12.78 -33.89
C ARG A 437 0.24 13.57 -35.11
N GLU A 438 1.24 14.00 -35.85
CA GLU A 438 1.19 14.48 -37.19
C GLU A 438 0.33 13.48 -37.96
N LYS A 439 -0.84 13.96 -38.36
CA LYS A 439 -1.77 13.26 -39.20
C LYS A 439 -1.07 12.97 -40.54
N LEU A 440 -0.32 11.90 -40.60
CA LEU A 440 -0.05 11.20 -41.84
C LEU A 440 -1.35 10.47 -42.25
N ARG A 441 -2.35 11.25 -42.58
CA ARG A 441 -3.46 10.79 -43.42
C ARG A 441 -2.88 10.63 -44.83
N LYS A 442 -2.40 9.42 -45.16
CA LYS A 442 -2.36 8.98 -46.54
C LYS A 442 -3.73 9.18 -47.14
N LYS A 443 -3.80 10.04 -48.18
CA LYS A 443 -4.96 10.15 -49.07
C LYS A 443 -5.29 8.75 -49.60
N PRO A 444 -6.46 8.22 -49.48
CA PRO A 444 -6.87 7.10 -50.32
C PRO A 444 -7.18 7.63 -51.69
N ASN A 445 -6.56 7.00 -52.70
CA ASN A 445 -6.85 7.17 -54.11
C ASN A 445 -8.34 6.91 -54.37
N GLY A 446 -8.84 7.69 -55.30
CA GLY A 446 -10.24 7.82 -55.67
C GLY A 446 -10.92 6.51 -56.05
N PHE A 447 -12.14 6.48 -55.66
CA PHE A 447 -13.18 5.73 -56.35
C PHE A 447 -14.43 6.65 -56.36
N THR A 448 -14.89 6.98 -57.57
CA THR A 448 -16.10 7.76 -57.89
C THR A 448 -17.35 6.94 -57.61
N PRO A 449 -18.41 7.58 -57.17
CA PRO A 449 -19.68 6.86 -56.91
C PRO A 449 -20.63 6.90 -58.10
N ALA A 450 -21.45 5.86 -58.19
CA ALA A 450 -22.69 5.88 -58.99
C ALA A 450 -23.88 6.05 -58.02
N SER A 451 -24.57 7.11 -58.29
CA SER A 451 -25.96 7.50 -58.33
C SER A 451 -27.04 6.66 -57.62
N ASP A 452 -27.92 7.45 -56.99
CA ASP A 452 -29.38 7.39 -56.94
C ASP A 452 -30.09 6.33 -56.04
N MET A 453 -30.74 6.80 -55.03
CA MET A 453 -32.22 6.85 -54.96
C MET A 453 -32.72 7.55 -53.69
N GLU A 454 -33.68 8.38 -53.94
CA GLU A 454 -34.55 9.22 -53.13
C GLU A 454 -35.45 8.44 -52.15
N GLU A 455 -36.06 9.30 -51.33
CA GLU A 455 -37.39 9.15 -50.66
C GLU A 455 -37.40 8.38 -49.33
N THR A 456 -38.02 8.84 -48.27
CA THR A 456 -39.00 9.87 -47.91
C THR A 456 -39.17 9.83 -46.40
N ASP A 457 -39.25 10.99 -45.77
CA ASP A 457 -39.89 11.19 -44.48
C ASP A 457 -41.40 10.91 -44.60
N PRO A 458 -42.14 10.54 -43.56
CA PRO A 458 -42.78 11.58 -42.80
C PRO A 458 -43.12 11.31 -41.30
N ALA A 459 -43.15 12.44 -40.59
CA ALA A 459 -44.17 12.84 -39.62
C ALA A 459 -44.25 12.26 -38.21
N ASN A 460 -43.87 13.11 -37.28
CA ASN A 460 -44.46 13.35 -35.96
C ASN A 460 -46.02 13.51 -36.05
N PRO A 461 -46.88 13.27 -35.04
CA PRO A 461 -46.96 14.14 -33.87
C PRO A 461 -47.57 13.54 -32.57
N GLY A 462 -47.48 14.30 -31.48
CA GLY A 462 -48.56 14.39 -30.46
C GLY A 462 -48.12 14.01 -29.04
N SER A 463 -47.76 14.95 -28.20
CA SER A 463 -48.53 15.70 -27.17
C SER A 463 -49.21 14.87 -26.08
N GLY A 464 -49.02 15.30 -24.83
CA GLY A 464 -49.92 15.05 -23.70
C GLY A 464 -49.18 14.96 -22.38
N GLU A 465 -48.92 16.09 -21.75
CA GLU A 465 -49.54 16.64 -20.54
C GLU A 465 -49.31 15.86 -19.23
N THR A 466 -48.71 16.58 -18.30
CA THR A 466 -48.69 16.57 -16.82
C THR A 466 -50.14 16.59 -16.22
N PRO A 467 -50.38 16.68 -14.88
CA PRO A 467 -49.56 16.48 -13.66
C PRO A 467 -50.35 15.77 -12.54
N ASN A 468 -49.79 15.54 -11.36
CA ASN A 468 -50.34 15.79 -9.99
C ASN A 468 -49.48 15.14 -8.93
N GLU A 469 -48.92 15.94 -8.05
CA GLU A 469 -49.30 16.36 -6.70
C GLU A 469 -49.81 15.24 -5.78
N ASN A 470 -49.10 15.01 -4.70
CA ASN A 470 -49.49 15.16 -3.28
C ASN A 470 -48.59 14.31 -2.36
N GLY A 471 -47.83 14.97 -1.49
CA GLY A 471 -47.50 14.42 -0.17
C GLY A 471 -48.71 14.70 0.77
N PRO A 472 -48.61 14.58 2.09
CA PRO A 472 -47.63 14.27 3.08
C PRO A 472 -48.17 13.30 4.17
N PRO A 473 -47.96 13.33 5.48
CA PRO A 473 -46.86 13.75 6.33
C PRO A 473 -46.41 12.73 7.41
N LEU A 474 -45.33 13.05 8.07
CA LEU A 474 -44.90 12.95 9.50
C LEU A 474 -45.70 12.11 10.54
N GLU A 475 -44.93 11.52 11.42
CA GLU A 475 -45.01 11.28 12.88
C GLU A 475 -44.63 9.82 13.21
N ASN A 476 -43.68 9.56 13.97
CA ASN A 476 -43.21 9.71 15.33
C ASN A 476 -41.73 9.26 15.51
#